data_f97ce0ab5c5537e16be47ae1bede3be0
#
_entry.id   f97ce0ab5c5537e16be47ae1bede3be0
#
_cell.length_a   1.000
_cell.length_b   1.000
_cell.length_c   1.000
_cell.angle_alpha   90.00
_cell.angle_beta   90.00
_cell.angle_gamma   90.00
#
_symmetry.space_group_name_H-M   'P 1'
#
loop_
_entity.id
_entity.type
_entity.pdbx_description
1 polymer ?
#
loop_
_entity_poly.entity_id
_entity_poly.type
_entity_poly.pdbx_seq_one_letter_code
_entity_poly.pdbx_strand_id
1 'polypeptide(L)'
;MKAFVIFIFLILSTAVSSFSQSGRVNQRTSSDNEALKVVTEEIRINVSASTVFGDFVKDIRKEDLVISENDVLHQASSVRRSSPNIIVIMDTGGESRQAKDFKTTQETAKALIKTLAEDDTIALIEVNDRATILTEWTSDKTVLFSAIDKQLKFGIRSRFVDALRLARTFFLKADNENRHLVLITDGLESVRGELERDAAMKRFLETDISVHVVSYTKMEQAVVSERRRSVSAGERRPTPPPGAGVPVQGQTRPTSVATVNLDRAMVRKINERGFALAASEKALNSLTENTNGELILPESRQDMIDSMEGLAKLIDSYFVVTYVPKRQLEDAKEGEERNIEVTSRISALRLQGKRKLIVRKDRTR
;
A
#
# COMPACT_ATOMS: atom_id res chain seq x y z
N MET A 1 60.78 -18.31 -32.94
CA MET A 1 59.41 -18.60 -32.47
C MET A 1 59.30 -18.03 -31.08
N LYS A 2 58.67 -16.86 -30.97
CA LYS A 2 58.50 -16.12 -29.71
C LYS A 2 57.00 -16.09 -29.40
N ALA A 3 56.63 -16.76 -28.33
CA ALA A 3 55.25 -16.74 -27.82
C ALA A 3 54.99 -15.43 -27.08
N PHE A 4 53.97 -14.69 -27.51
CA PHE A 4 53.49 -13.45 -26.87
C PHE A 4 52.37 -13.83 -25.91
N VAL A 5 52.62 -13.76 -24.61
CA VAL A 5 51.58 -13.94 -23.58
C VAL A 5 50.94 -12.57 -23.31
N ILE A 6 49.68 -12.42 -23.71
CA ILE A 6 48.88 -11.26 -23.40
C ILE A 6 48.23 -11.49 -22.02
N PHE A 7 48.65 -10.70 -21.04
CA PHE A 7 48.04 -10.65 -19.70
C PHE A 7 46.82 -9.71 -19.78
N ILE A 8 45.60 -10.26 -19.77
CA ILE A 8 44.37 -9.48 -19.64
C ILE A 8 44.15 -9.20 -18.16
N PHE A 9 44.37 -7.97 -17.75
CA PHE A 9 43.99 -7.47 -16.42
C PHE A 9 42.48 -7.28 -16.39
N LEU A 10 41.79 -8.22 -15.76
CA LEU A 10 40.34 -8.09 -15.49
C LEU A 10 40.20 -7.15 -14.30
N ILE A 11 39.90 -5.88 -14.56
CA ILE A 11 39.53 -4.93 -13.52
C ILE A 11 38.08 -5.26 -13.07
N LEU A 12 38.00 -5.96 -11.95
CA LEU A 12 36.72 -6.21 -11.29
C LEU A 12 36.28 -4.91 -10.56
N SER A 13 35.53 -4.06 -11.25
CA SER A 13 34.87 -2.90 -10.63
C SER A 13 33.75 -3.40 -9.75
N THR A 14 33.98 -3.53 -8.44
CA THR A 14 32.93 -3.71 -7.45
C THR A 14 32.14 -2.42 -7.38
N ALA A 15 31.00 -2.37 -8.05
CA ALA A 15 30.00 -1.35 -7.83
C ALA A 15 29.44 -1.55 -6.43
N VAL A 16 29.92 -0.75 -5.47
CA VAL A 16 29.31 -0.64 -4.14
C VAL A 16 28.00 0.10 -4.31
N SER A 17 26.91 -0.65 -4.36
CA SER A 17 25.56 -0.08 -4.36
C SER A 17 25.30 0.54 -2.98
N SER A 18 25.40 1.85 -2.89
CA SER A 18 24.99 2.60 -1.70
C SER A 18 23.47 2.51 -1.56
N PHE A 19 22.99 1.66 -0.66
CA PHE A 19 21.57 1.63 -0.32
C PHE A 19 21.22 2.90 0.45
N SER A 20 20.64 3.87 -0.25
CA SER A 20 20.06 5.04 0.42
C SER A 20 18.83 4.62 1.22
N GLN A 21 18.79 4.93 2.51
CA GLN A 21 17.58 4.79 3.30
C GLN A 21 16.48 5.64 2.67
N SER A 22 15.33 5.04 2.48
CA SER A 22 14.14 5.73 2.03
C SER A 22 13.78 6.79 3.07
N GLY A 23 13.76 8.05 2.65
CA GLY A 23 13.60 9.20 3.55
C GLY A 23 14.90 9.91 3.96
N ARG A 24 16.09 9.38 3.60
CA ARG A 24 17.38 9.99 3.95
C ARG A 24 18.12 10.43 2.68
N VAL A 25 18.47 11.68 2.58
CA VAL A 25 19.27 12.24 1.47
C VAL A 25 20.62 12.72 2.02
N ASN A 26 21.72 12.17 1.53
CA ASN A 26 23.07 12.63 1.82
C ASN A 26 23.52 13.60 0.73
N GLN A 27 23.56 14.90 1.02
CA GLN A 27 24.15 15.89 0.12
C GLN A 27 25.67 15.93 0.31
N ARG A 28 26.42 15.57 -0.73
CA ARG A 28 27.87 15.81 -0.80
C ARG A 28 28.13 17.17 -1.41
N THR A 29 28.49 18.16 -0.62
CA THR A 29 29.04 19.42 -1.11
C THR A 29 30.54 19.28 -1.33
N SER A 30 31.00 19.35 -2.57
CA SER A 30 32.43 19.44 -2.91
C SER A 30 32.86 20.91 -2.91
N SER A 31 33.68 21.30 -1.95
CA SER A 31 34.53 22.49 -2.09
C SER A 31 35.94 22.13 -1.62
N ASP A 32 36.92 22.33 -2.50
CA ASP A 32 38.36 22.20 -2.22
C ASP A 32 38.78 23.26 -1.19
N ASN A 33 38.86 22.84 0.03
CA ASN A 33 39.66 23.32 1.14
C ASN A 33 39.31 22.44 2.33
N GLU A 34 40.22 22.10 3.21
CA GLU A 34 40.04 21.22 4.38
C GLU A 34 38.83 21.56 5.25
N ALA A 35 37.66 21.57 4.62
CA ALA A 35 36.39 21.75 5.27
C ALA A 35 35.93 20.38 5.80
N LEU A 36 35.70 20.31 7.07
CA LEU A 36 34.92 19.26 7.72
C LEU A 36 33.77 18.87 6.78
N LYS A 37 33.75 17.63 6.29
CA LYS A 37 32.59 17.08 5.56
C LYS A 37 31.44 16.98 6.55
N VAL A 38 30.66 18.06 6.67
CA VAL A 38 29.39 18.02 7.40
C VAL A 38 28.42 17.23 6.54
N VAL A 39 28.25 15.96 6.85
CA VAL A 39 27.17 15.15 6.28
C VAL A 39 25.90 15.58 6.97
N THR A 40 25.14 16.46 6.33
CA THR A 40 23.84 16.87 6.84
C THR A 40 22.82 15.82 6.41
N GLU A 41 22.21 15.14 7.38
CA GLU A 41 21.12 14.21 7.12
C GLU A 41 19.85 14.99 6.81
N GLU A 42 19.24 14.70 5.66
CA GLU A 42 17.94 15.26 5.28
C GLU A 42 16.87 14.17 5.31
N ILE A 43 15.72 14.51 5.88
CA ILE A 43 14.52 13.68 5.82
C ILE A 43 13.69 14.15 4.65
N ARG A 44 13.29 13.20 3.80
CA ARG A 44 12.39 13.42 2.67
C ARG A 44 11.00 12.91 3.01
N ILE A 45 9.99 13.72 2.73
CA ILE A 45 8.59 13.39 2.91
C ILE A 45 7.77 13.84 1.70
N ASN A 46 6.76 13.07 1.36
CA ASN A 46 5.76 13.46 0.38
C ASN A 46 4.67 14.27 1.08
N VAL A 47 4.31 15.40 0.49
CA VAL A 47 3.30 16.35 1.01
C VAL A 47 2.28 16.62 -0.08
N SER A 48 1.01 16.39 0.17
CA SER A 48 -0.08 16.84 -0.70
C SER A 48 -0.57 18.22 -0.26
N ALA A 49 -0.93 19.06 -1.24
CA ALA A 49 -1.39 20.43 -1.00
C ALA A 49 -2.73 20.68 -1.68
N SER A 50 -3.70 21.19 -0.92
CA SER A 50 -5.01 21.59 -1.43
C SER A 50 -5.48 22.90 -0.83
N THR A 51 -6.41 23.57 -1.51
CA THR A 51 -7.16 24.69 -0.93
C THR A 51 -8.13 24.18 0.14
N VAL A 52 -8.68 25.08 0.93
CA VAL A 52 -9.76 24.75 1.90
C VAL A 52 -11.02 24.18 1.23
N PHE A 53 -11.19 24.39 -0.07
CA PHE A 53 -12.27 23.86 -0.90
C PHE A 53 -11.97 22.49 -1.50
N GLY A 54 -10.73 21.97 -1.31
CA GLY A 54 -10.32 20.67 -1.80
C GLY A 54 -9.63 20.67 -3.17
N ASP A 55 -9.46 21.84 -3.81
CA ASP A 55 -8.74 21.93 -5.07
C ASP A 55 -7.25 21.79 -4.86
N PHE A 56 -6.56 20.98 -5.69
CA PHE A 56 -5.13 20.78 -5.58
C PHE A 56 -4.36 22.03 -6.02
N VAL A 57 -3.30 22.34 -5.28
CA VAL A 57 -2.46 23.51 -5.51
C VAL A 57 -1.24 23.10 -6.35
N LYS A 58 -0.94 23.89 -7.38
CA LYS A 58 0.15 23.58 -8.32
C LYS A 58 1.53 24.02 -7.85
N ASP A 59 1.60 24.95 -6.91
CA ASP A 59 2.85 25.53 -6.41
C ASP A 59 2.73 25.88 -4.93
N ILE A 60 3.74 25.52 -4.15
CA ILE A 60 3.89 25.88 -2.75
C ILE A 60 5.36 26.24 -2.50
N ARG A 61 5.59 27.24 -1.63
CA ARG A 61 6.94 27.68 -1.28
C ARG A 61 7.36 27.03 0.03
N LYS A 62 8.65 26.83 0.22
CA LYS A 62 9.19 26.29 1.49
C LYS A 62 8.85 27.16 2.70
N GLU A 63 8.71 28.47 2.49
CA GLU A 63 8.34 29.44 3.53
C GLU A 63 6.89 29.27 4.00
N ASP A 64 6.04 28.68 3.15
CA ASP A 64 4.61 28.45 3.45
C ASP A 64 4.41 27.24 4.37
N LEU A 65 5.43 26.37 4.49
CA LEU A 65 5.37 25.14 5.29
C LEU A 65 5.89 25.36 6.71
N VAL A 66 5.25 24.67 7.64
CA VAL A 66 5.74 24.45 9.01
C VAL A 66 5.77 22.94 9.23
N ILE A 67 6.96 22.42 9.53
CA ILE A 67 7.15 21.00 9.82
C ILE A 67 7.39 20.89 11.32
N SER A 68 6.64 20.04 11.99
CA SER A 68 6.88 19.68 13.39
C SER A 68 7.29 18.20 13.45
N GLU A 69 8.40 17.90 14.13
CA GLU A 69 8.85 16.56 14.42
C GLU A 69 8.91 16.38 15.94
N ASN A 70 8.05 15.55 16.51
CA ASN A 70 7.89 15.39 17.97
C ASN A 70 7.76 16.75 18.68
N ASP A 71 6.87 17.62 18.19
CA ASP A 71 6.60 18.99 18.67
C ASP A 71 7.77 19.99 18.51
N VAL A 72 8.86 19.60 17.83
CA VAL A 72 9.97 20.48 17.51
C VAL A 72 9.81 21.04 16.10
N LEU A 73 9.75 22.36 15.97
CA LEU A 73 9.56 23.03 14.68
C LEU A 73 10.81 22.98 13.82
N HIS A 74 10.60 22.70 12.54
CA HIS A 74 11.63 22.67 11.49
C HIS A 74 11.19 23.51 10.30
N GLN A 75 12.17 23.94 9.52
CA GLN A 75 11.95 24.61 8.23
C GLN A 75 12.24 23.63 7.11
N ALA A 76 11.44 23.70 6.04
CA ALA A 76 11.73 22.95 4.83
C ALA A 76 13.05 23.45 4.20
N SER A 77 13.95 22.54 3.90
CA SER A 77 15.19 22.83 3.14
C SER A 77 14.85 23.03 1.67
N SER A 78 14.01 22.15 1.11
CA SER A 78 13.53 22.25 -0.26
C SER A 78 12.08 21.80 -0.41
N VAL A 79 11.43 22.32 -1.44
CA VAL A 79 10.11 21.88 -1.93
C VAL A 79 10.19 21.81 -3.44
N ARG A 80 9.79 20.67 -4.01
CA ARG A 80 9.78 20.50 -5.47
C ARG A 80 8.68 19.56 -5.92
N ARG A 81 8.19 19.74 -7.13
CA ARG A 81 7.41 18.74 -7.83
C ARG A 81 8.33 17.80 -8.59
N SER A 82 7.96 16.54 -8.61
CA SER A 82 8.62 15.48 -9.38
C SER A 82 7.55 14.54 -9.88
N SER A 83 7.66 14.06 -11.09
CA SER A 83 6.73 13.07 -11.64
C SER A 83 6.65 11.86 -10.73
N PRO A 84 5.45 11.36 -10.44
CA PRO A 84 5.25 10.22 -9.56
C PRO A 84 5.91 8.94 -10.09
N ASN A 85 6.44 8.15 -9.16
CA ASN A 85 6.92 6.79 -9.40
C ASN A 85 6.01 5.83 -8.65
N ILE A 86 5.20 5.07 -9.40
CA ILE A 86 4.05 4.37 -8.87
C ILE A 86 4.23 2.86 -9.03
N ILE A 87 4.13 2.10 -7.94
CA ILE A 87 3.93 0.65 -8.01
C ILE A 87 2.45 0.37 -7.79
N VAL A 88 1.82 -0.36 -8.71
CA VAL A 88 0.45 -0.85 -8.56
C VAL A 88 0.50 -2.33 -8.23
N ILE A 89 0.04 -2.70 -7.04
CA ILE A 89 -0.15 -4.10 -6.64
C ILE A 89 -1.60 -4.49 -6.90
N MET A 90 -1.78 -5.49 -7.74
CA MET A 90 -3.06 -6.09 -8.08
C MET A 90 -3.21 -7.43 -7.35
N ASP A 91 -4.07 -7.47 -6.35
CA ASP A 91 -4.36 -8.69 -5.60
C ASP A 91 -5.48 -9.49 -6.27
N THR A 92 -5.09 -10.54 -6.97
CA THR A 92 -5.98 -11.44 -7.71
C THR A 92 -6.15 -12.80 -7.03
N GLY A 93 -5.60 -12.96 -5.82
CA GLY A 93 -5.70 -14.17 -5.00
C GLY A 93 -6.76 -14.09 -3.91
N GLY A 94 -7.03 -15.23 -3.28
CA GLY A 94 -7.90 -15.33 -2.11
C GLY A 94 -9.20 -16.09 -2.34
N GLU A 95 -9.89 -16.41 -1.25
CA GLU A 95 -11.05 -17.31 -1.24
C GLU A 95 -12.36 -16.66 -1.71
N SER A 96 -12.48 -15.34 -1.69
CA SER A 96 -13.73 -14.64 -1.97
C SER A 96 -13.83 -14.16 -3.40
N ARG A 97 -14.41 -14.98 -4.27
CA ARG A 97 -14.61 -14.66 -5.69
C ARG A 97 -15.84 -13.76 -5.94
N GLN A 98 -16.69 -13.51 -4.95
CA GLN A 98 -17.95 -12.78 -5.16
C GLN A 98 -17.77 -11.27 -5.13
N ALA A 99 -16.98 -10.76 -4.20
CA ALA A 99 -16.69 -9.33 -4.10
C ALA A 99 -15.36 -8.98 -4.76
N LYS A 100 -14.31 -9.79 -4.52
CA LYS A 100 -12.99 -9.67 -5.14
C LYS A 100 -12.99 -10.40 -6.47
N ASP A 101 -13.32 -9.66 -7.52
CA ASP A 101 -13.44 -10.18 -8.87
C ASP A 101 -12.23 -9.78 -9.72
N PHE A 102 -11.67 -10.75 -10.42
CA PHE A 102 -10.49 -10.59 -11.27
C PHE A 102 -10.66 -9.46 -12.31
N LYS A 103 -11.83 -9.43 -12.98
CA LYS A 103 -12.11 -8.41 -13.99
C LYS A 103 -12.18 -7.01 -13.39
N THR A 104 -12.79 -6.88 -12.23
CA THR A 104 -12.84 -5.60 -11.51
C THR A 104 -11.43 -5.11 -11.15
N THR A 105 -10.52 -6.00 -10.67
CA THR A 105 -9.13 -5.65 -10.42
C THR A 105 -8.42 -5.15 -11.68
N GLN A 106 -8.61 -5.81 -12.82
CA GLN A 106 -8.07 -5.37 -14.11
C GLN A 106 -8.59 -3.99 -14.52
N GLU A 107 -9.91 -3.80 -14.48
CA GLU A 107 -10.57 -2.56 -14.91
C GLU A 107 -10.16 -1.40 -13.99
N THR A 108 -10.07 -1.62 -12.69
CA THR A 108 -9.61 -0.62 -11.71
C THR A 108 -8.16 -0.20 -11.98
N ALA A 109 -7.25 -1.16 -12.16
CA ALA A 109 -5.85 -0.85 -12.48
C ALA A 109 -5.72 -0.09 -13.80
N LYS A 110 -6.47 -0.50 -14.83
CA LYS A 110 -6.48 0.21 -16.12
C LYS A 110 -7.05 1.61 -16.03
N ALA A 111 -8.11 1.81 -15.25
CA ALA A 111 -8.71 3.13 -15.04
C ALA A 111 -7.71 4.09 -14.37
N LEU A 112 -6.98 3.62 -13.35
CA LEU A 112 -5.91 4.39 -12.73
C LEU A 112 -4.83 4.76 -13.75
N ILE A 113 -4.24 3.78 -14.44
CA ILE A 113 -3.16 3.99 -15.41
C ILE A 113 -3.59 4.93 -16.53
N LYS A 114 -4.82 4.82 -17.01
CA LYS A 114 -5.37 5.69 -18.05
C LYS A 114 -5.37 7.16 -17.62
N THR A 115 -5.67 7.44 -16.35
CA THR A 115 -5.83 8.80 -15.80
C THR A 115 -4.51 9.43 -15.40
N LEU A 116 -3.51 8.64 -14.98
CA LEU A 116 -2.16 9.13 -14.64
C LEU A 116 -1.52 9.88 -15.82
N ALA A 117 -0.60 10.81 -15.53
CA ALA A 117 0.07 11.59 -16.55
C ALA A 117 0.99 10.73 -17.45
N GLU A 118 1.38 11.27 -18.63
CA GLU A 118 2.18 10.51 -19.59
C GLU A 118 3.65 10.35 -19.16
N ASP A 119 4.12 11.22 -18.28
CA ASP A 119 5.48 11.22 -17.72
C ASP A 119 5.58 10.45 -16.38
N ASP A 120 4.46 9.96 -15.86
CA ASP A 120 4.46 9.11 -14.68
C ASP A 120 5.11 7.76 -14.97
N THR A 121 5.95 7.31 -14.06
CA THR A 121 6.64 6.02 -14.21
C THR A 121 5.96 4.96 -13.35
N ILE A 122 5.52 3.88 -13.98
CA ILE A 122 4.67 2.86 -13.35
C ILE A 122 5.33 1.49 -13.43
N ALA A 123 5.26 0.72 -12.35
CA ALA A 123 5.57 -0.70 -12.33
C ALA A 123 4.37 -1.50 -11.82
N LEU A 124 4.19 -2.71 -12.32
CA LEU A 124 3.07 -3.58 -11.97
C LEU A 124 3.52 -4.82 -11.23
N ILE A 125 2.87 -5.10 -10.12
CA ILE A 125 3.06 -6.32 -9.34
C ILE A 125 1.71 -7.04 -9.21
N GLU A 126 1.71 -8.32 -9.52
CA GLU A 126 0.62 -9.24 -9.22
C GLU A 126 0.86 -9.92 -7.89
N VAL A 127 -0.19 -10.08 -7.11
CA VAL A 127 -0.19 -10.98 -5.96
C VAL A 127 -1.34 -11.98 -6.02
N ASN A 128 -0.95 -13.23 -5.94
CA ASN A 128 -1.85 -14.38 -5.86
C ASN A 128 -1.12 -15.48 -5.06
N ASP A 129 -1.00 -16.70 -5.57
CA ASP A 129 -0.22 -17.79 -4.96
C ASP A 129 1.28 -17.44 -4.84
N ARG A 130 1.70 -16.35 -5.46
CA ARG A 130 3.03 -15.72 -5.37
C ARG A 130 2.94 -14.23 -5.66
N ALA A 131 3.96 -13.48 -5.26
CA ALA A 131 4.15 -12.09 -5.70
C ALA A 131 5.09 -12.06 -6.92
N THR A 132 4.66 -11.40 -8.00
CA THR A 132 5.40 -11.38 -9.28
C THR A 132 5.38 -9.97 -9.88
N ILE A 133 6.54 -9.48 -10.32
CA ILE A 133 6.62 -8.26 -11.13
C ILE A 133 6.12 -8.61 -12.54
N LEU A 134 5.07 -7.93 -13.00
CA LEU A 134 4.54 -8.06 -14.35
C LEU A 134 5.25 -7.12 -15.31
N THR A 135 5.52 -5.88 -14.87
CA THR A 135 6.32 -4.91 -15.61
C THR A 135 7.28 -4.21 -14.66
N GLU A 136 8.48 -3.94 -15.13
CA GLU A 136 9.40 -3.01 -14.49
C GLU A 136 8.95 -1.56 -14.76
N TRP A 137 9.73 -0.59 -14.30
CA TRP A 137 9.44 0.83 -14.45
C TRP A 137 9.29 1.24 -15.92
N THR A 138 8.12 1.77 -16.30
CA THR A 138 7.84 2.28 -17.65
C THR A 138 6.76 3.36 -17.59
N SER A 139 6.81 4.31 -18.52
CA SER A 139 5.71 5.27 -18.78
C SER A 139 4.84 4.85 -19.99
N ASP A 140 5.22 3.78 -20.70
CA ASP A 140 4.44 3.27 -21.84
C ASP A 140 3.18 2.54 -21.37
N LYS A 141 2.05 3.24 -21.42
CA LYS A 141 0.73 2.70 -21.05
C LYS A 141 0.33 1.48 -21.88
N THR A 142 0.81 1.36 -23.12
CA THR A 142 0.51 0.20 -23.98
C THR A 142 1.14 -1.07 -23.42
N VAL A 143 2.38 -0.98 -22.94
CA VAL A 143 3.08 -2.08 -22.26
C VAL A 143 2.33 -2.48 -21.00
N LEU A 144 1.92 -1.49 -20.17
CA LEU A 144 1.18 -1.73 -18.93
C LEU A 144 -0.17 -2.42 -19.20
N PHE A 145 -0.97 -1.93 -20.15
CA PHE A 145 -2.24 -2.55 -20.51
C PHE A 145 -2.05 -3.97 -21.06
N SER A 146 -1.05 -4.17 -21.91
CA SER A 146 -0.74 -5.52 -22.44
C SER A 146 -0.36 -6.50 -21.33
N ALA A 147 0.40 -6.05 -20.32
CA ALA A 147 0.77 -6.89 -19.18
C ALA A 147 -0.47 -7.27 -18.34
N ILE A 148 -1.35 -6.31 -18.04
CA ILE A 148 -2.59 -6.56 -17.30
C ILE A 148 -3.48 -7.55 -18.06
N ASP A 149 -3.61 -7.41 -19.40
CA ASP A 149 -4.48 -8.26 -20.19
C ASP A 149 -3.96 -9.67 -20.41
N LYS A 150 -2.63 -9.83 -20.55
CA LYS A 150 -2.04 -11.12 -20.97
C LYS A 150 -1.34 -11.87 -19.85
N GLN A 151 -0.85 -11.18 -18.83
CA GLN A 151 0.03 -11.79 -17.84
C GLN A 151 -0.65 -11.94 -16.47
N LEU A 152 -1.59 -11.04 -16.12
CA LEU A 152 -2.32 -11.10 -14.86
C LEU A 152 -3.09 -12.43 -14.77
N LYS A 153 -2.96 -13.15 -13.65
CA LYS A 153 -3.55 -14.46 -13.42
C LYS A 153 -4.34 -14.50 -12.12
N PHE A 154 -5.36 -15.33 -12.12
CA PHE A 154 -6.09 -15.63 -10.89
C PHE A 154 -5.32 -16.66 -10.05
N GLY A 155 -5.35 -16.51 -8.71
CA GLY A 155 -4.80 -17.47 -7.75
C GLY A 155 -5.80 -17.84 -6.65
N ILE A 156 -5.48 -18.89 -5.91
CA ILE A 156 -6.32 -19.39 -4.81
C ILE A 156 -5.98 -18.66 -3.51
N ARG A 157 -4.71 -18.28 -3.33
CA ARG A 157 -4.22 -17.65 -2.11
C ARG A 157 -3.79 -16.22 -2.39
N SER A 158 -3.79 -15.37 -1.38
CA SER A 158 -3.13 -14.06 -1.42
C SER A 158 -1.88 -14.11 -0.54
N ARG A 159 -0.71 -13.90 -1.15
CA ARG A 159 0.58 -13.75 -0.46
C ARG A 159 0.92 -12.26 -0.33
N PHE A 160 0.03 -11.56 0.33
CA PHE A 160 0.07 -10.10 0.44
C PHE A 160 1.37 -9.57 1.08
N VAL A 161 1.87 -10.27 2.12
CA VAL A 161 3.16 -9.95 2.77
C VAL A 161 4.32 -10.01 1.79
N ASP A 162 4.34 -11.02 0.91
CA ASP A 162 5.41 -11.16 -0.08
C ASP A 162 5.36 -10.03 -1.12
N ALA A 163 4.16 -9.59 -1.51
CA ALA A 163 4.00 -8.45 -2.42
C ALA A 163 4.48 -7.14 -1.80
N LEU A 164 4.15 -6.88 -0.53
CA LEU A 164 4.65 -5.71 0.20
C LEU A 164 6.18 -5.71 0.30
N ARG A 165 6.79 -6.84 0.61
CA ARG A 165 8.25 -6.99 0.66
C ARG A 165 8.90 -6.77 -0.70
N LEU A 166 8.29 -7.33 -1.77
CA LEU A 166 8.76 -7.17 -3.14
C LEU A 166 8.71 -5.70 -3.56
N ALA A 167 7.56 -5.03 -3.38
CA ALA A 167 7.40 -3.62 -3.73
C ALA A 167 8.39 -2.72 -2.99
N ARG A 168 8.55 -2.92 -1.67
CA ARG A 168 9.53 -2.16 -0.89
C ARG A 168 10.95 -2.35 -1.43
N THR A 169 11.35 -3.59 -1.70
CA THR A 169 12.67 -3.88 -2.25
C THR A 169 12.86 -3.27 -3.63
N PHE A 170 11.80 -3.25 -4.45
CA PHE A 170 11.84 -2.69 -5.79
C PHE A 170 11.99 -1.17 -5.79
N PHE A 171 11.27 -0.46 -4.89
CA PHE A 171 11.49 0.97 -4.67
C PHE A 171 12.90 1.30 -4.18
N LEU A 172 13.45 0.50 -3.25
CA LEU A 172 14.77 0.78 -2.68
C LEU A 172 15.93 0.58 -3.68
N LYS A 173 15.72 -0.22 -4.73
CA LYS A 173 16.71 -0.41 -5.81
C LYS A 173 16.70 0.71 -6.84
N ALA A 174 15.61 1.47 -6.91
CA ALA A 174 15.45 2.57 -7.86
C ALA A 174 15.83 3.89 -7.18
N ASP A 175 16.61 4.74 -7.88
CA ASP A 175 16.94 6.09 -7.43
C ASP A 175 15.87 7.07 -7.93
N ASN A 176 14.63 6.86 -7.50
CA ASN A 176 13.50 7.70 -7.84
C ASN A 176 12.93 8.37 -6.59
N GLU A 177 12.28 9.50 -6.81
CA GLU A 177 11.60 10.30 -5.79
C GLU A 177 10.08 10.27 -6.02
N ASN A 178 9.32 10.93 -5.17
CA ASN A 178 7.85 10.98 -5.28
C ASN A 178 7.26 9.57 -5.46
N ARG A 179 7.45 8.73 -4.43
CA ARG A 179 7.15 7.30 -4.48
C ARG A 179 5.75 7.02 -3.99
N HIS A 180 4.97 6.33 -4.80
CA HIS A 180 3.60 5.95 -4.49
C HIS A 180 3.37 4.45 -4.65
N LEU A 181 2.81 3.81 -3.64
CA LEU A 181 2.34 2.43 -3.72
C LEU A 181 0.82 2.43 -3.75
N VAL A 182 0.23 1.87 -4.80
CA VAL A 182 -1.22 1.68 -4.89
C VAL A 182 -1.54 0.20 -4.72
N LEU A 183 -2.35 -0.12 -3.72
CA LEU A 183 -2.79 -1.47 -3.39
C LEU A 183 -4.26 -1.65 -3.81
N ILE A 184 -4.55 -2.56 -4.72
CA ILE A 184 -5.91 -3.01 -5.05
C ILE A 184 -6.11 -4.36 -4.38
N THR A 185 -6.69 -4.37 -3.16
CA THR A 185 -6.66 -5.56 -2.28
C THR A 185 -7.71 -5.50 -1.18
N ASP A 186 -8.00 -6.64 -0.53
CA ASP A 186 -8.69 -6.71 0.76
C ASP A 186 -7.70 -6.68 1.94
N GLY A 187 -6.39 -6.71 1.66
CA GLY A 187 -5.32 -6.71 2.66
C GLY A 187 -5.23 -7.97 3.51
N LEU A 188 -5.92 -9.04 3.12
CA LEU A 188 -5.85 -10.31 3.83
C LEU A 188 -4.65 -11.15 3.37
N GLU A 189 -4.07 -11.85 4.31
CA GLU A 189 -2.93 -12.75 4.10
C GLU A 189 -3.36 -14.21 4.27
N SER A 190 -3.11 -15.04 3.25
CA SER A 190 -3.56 -16.45 3.28
C SER A 190 -2.54 -17.43 3.87
N VAL A 191 -1.27 -17.02 4.03
CA VAL A 191 -0.17 -17.95 4.33
C VAL A 191 0.58 -17.61 5.61
N ARG A 192 0.85 -16.32 5.86
CA ARG A 192 1.80 -15.89 6.91
C ARG A 192 1.15 -15.40 8.20
N GLY A 193 -0.15 -15.13 8.17
CA GLY A 193 -0.89 -14.62 9.33
C GLY A 193 -0.78 -13.10 9.54
N GLU A 194 -1.59 -12.60 10.48
CA GLU A 194 -1.81 -11.17 10.71
C GLU A 194 -0.57 -10.44 11.25
N LEU A 195 0.17 -11.07 12.15
CA LEU A 195 1.36 -10.47 12.75
C LEU A 195 2.44 -10.15 11.72
N GLU A 196 2.68 -11.06 10.76
CA GLU A 196 3.65 -10.82 9.69
C GLU A 196 3.13 -9.77 8.70
N ARG A 197 1.84 -9.74 8.44
CA ARG A 197 1.18 -8.72 7.61
C ARG A 197 1.37 -7.33 8.23
N ASP A 198 1.04 -7.17 9.50
CA ASP A 198 1.14 -5.90 10.20
C ASP A 198 2.60 -5.44 10.30
N ALA A 199 3.53 -6.38 10.53
CA ALA A 199 4.97 -6.09 10.50
C ALA A 199 5.44 -5.64 9.10
N ALA A 200 4.95 -6.28 8.02
CA ALA A 200 5.28 -5.88 6.65
C ALA A 200 4.74 -4.48 6.31
N MET A 201 3.51 -4.17 6.73
CA MET A 201 2.93 -2.83 6.58
C MET A 201 3.74 -1.78 7.36
N LYS A 202 4.12 -2.08 8.60
CA LYS A 202 4.90 -1.18 9.45
C LYS A 202 6.25 -0.79 8.82
N ARG A 203 6.83 -1.65 7.97
CA ARG A 203 8.07 -1.34 7.23
C ARG A 203 7.97 -0.17 6.26
N PHE A 204 6.77 0.21 5.82
CA PHE A 204 6.57 1.40 5.00
C PHE A 204 6.69 2.70 5.80
N LEU A 205 6.55 2.65 7.12
CA LEU A 205 6.80 3.81 7.99
C LEU A 205 8.28 4.18 8.06
N GLU A 206 9.18 3.26 7.69
CA GLU A 206 10.62 3.49 7.58
C GLU A 206 11.02 4.18 6.25
N THR A 207 10.06 4.41 5.35
CA THR A 207 10.32 4.87 3.97
C THR A 207 9.61 6.18 3.67
N ASP A 208 9.94 6.83 2.56
CA ASP A 208 9.25 8.01 2.02
C ASP A 208 8.10 7.66 1.06
N ILE A 209 7.67 6.39 1.03
CA ILE A 209 6.62 5.91 0.14
C ILE A 209 5.25 6.28 0.71
N SER A 210 4.41 6.94 -0.10
CA SER A 210 2.99 7.13 0.18
C SER A 210 2.20 5.90 -0.25
N VAL A 211 1.39 5.32 0.64
CA VAL A 211 0.64 4.10 0.37
C VAL A 211 -0.85 4.40 0.24
N HIS A 212 -1.40 4.19 -0.94
CA HIS A 212 -2.81 4.31 -1.25
C HIS A 212 -3.44 2.93 -1.35
N VAL A 213 -4.66 2.80 -0.90
CA VAL A 213 -5.38 1.52 -0.91
C VAL A 213 -6.76 1.69 -1.51
N VAL A 214 -7.08 0.86 -2.49
CA VAL A 214 -8.42 0.67 -3.03
C VAL A 214 -8.90 -0.69 -2.55
N SER A 215 -9.76 -0.70 -1.53
CA SER A 215 -10.02 -1.91 -0.77
C SER A 215 -11.34 -2.58 -1.11
N TYR A 216 -11.31 -3.90 -1.20
CA TYR A 216 -12.50 -4.74 -1.33
C TYR A 216 -13.25 -4.97 -0.01
N THR A 217 -12.70 -4.56 1.13
CA THR A 217 -13.22 -4.92 2.46
C THR A 217 -14.68 -4.58 2.65
N LYS A 218 -15.13 -3.41 2.22
CA LYS A 218 -16.54 -2.97 2.35
C LYS A 218 -17.50 -3.84 1.53
N MET A 219 -17.15 -4.12 0.27
CA MET A 219 -17.93 -5.00 -0.60
C MET A 219 -17.97 -6.43 -0.06
N GLU A 220 -16.86 -6.95 0.43
CA GLU A 220 -16.81 -8.28 1.03
C GLU A 220 -17.60 -8.37 2.33
N GLN A 221 -17.55 -7.35 3.19
CA GLN A 221 -18.37 -7.27 4.40
C GLN A 221 -19.86 -7.28 4.08
N ALA A 222 -20.30 -6.64 2.99
CA ALA A 222 -21.69 -6.70 2.53
C ALA A 222 -22.08 -8.14 2.18
N VAL A 223 -21.24 -8.87 1.42
CA VAL A 223 -21.45 -10.29 1.08
C VAL A 223 -21.49 -11.18 2.33
N VAL A 224 -20.58 -10.97 3.27
CA VAL A 224 -20.52 -11.69 4.55
C VAL A 224 -21.81 -11.46 5.35
N SER A 225 -22.28 -10.21 5.40
CA SER A 225 -23.50 -9.83 6.11
C SER A 225 -24.75 -10.45 5.50
N GLU A 226 -24.84 -10.50 4.16
CA GLU A 226 -25.94 -11.14 3.44
C GLU A 226 -25.96 -12.67 3.69
N ARG A 227 -24.81 -13.33 3.59
CA ARG A 227 -24.69 -14.76 3.92
C ARG A 227 -25.09 -15.05 5.36
N ARG A 228 -24.70 -14.21 6.31
CA ARG A 228 -25.10 -14.34 7.72
C ARG A 228 -26.62 -14.25 7.87
N ARG A 229 -27.28 -13.30 7.19
CA ARG A 229 -28.74 -13.16 7.20
C ARG A 229 -29.44 -14.38 6.62
N SER A 230 -28.94 -14.91 5.49
CA SER A 230 -29.52 -16.08 4.83
C SER A 230 -29.43 -17.35 5.69
N VAL A 231 -28.30 -17.57 6.36
CA VAL A 231 -28.12 -18.70 7.29
C VAL A 231 -29.04 -18.56 8.49
N SER A 232 -29.13 -17.37 9.10
CA SER A 232 -30.02 -17.11 10.25
C SER A 232 -31.51 -17.19 9.87
N ALA A 233 -31.88 -16.86 8.63
CA ALA A 233 -33.25 -17.02 8.12
C ALA A 233 -33.63 -18.50 7.90
N GLY A 234 -32.65 -19.33 7.51
CA GLY A 234 -32.83 -20.78 7.35
C GLY A 234 -33.08 -21.51 8.69
N GLU A 235 -32.63 -20.95 9.81
CA GLU A 235 -32.94 -21.49 11.16
C GLU A 235 -34.39 -21.23 11.60
N ARG A 236 -35.09 -20.26 11.01
CA ARG A 236 -36.51 -20.02 11.26
C ARG A 236 -37.36 -20.89 10.35
N ARG A 237 -37.38 -22.22 10.58
CA ARG A 237 -38.44 -23.06 10.02
C ARG A 237 -39.77 -22.56 10.54
N PRO A 238 -40.79 -22.35 9.68
CA PRO A 238 -42.14 -22.14 10.16
C PRO A 238 -42.54 -23.33 11.05
N THR A 239 -42.92 -23.08 12.27
CA THR A 239 -43.58 -24.09 13.09
C THR A 239 -44.81 -24.55 12.26
N PRO A 240 -44.97 -25.88 12.02
CA PRO A 240 -46.16 -26.32 11.32
C PRO A 240 -47.38 -25.88 12.12
N PRO A 241 -48.46 -25.45 11.44
CA PRO A 241 -49.67 -24.99 12.09
C PRO A 241 -50.17 -26.06 13.08
N PRO A 242 -50.72 -25.66 14.24
CA PRO A 242 -51.31 -26.62 15.18
C PRO A 242 -52.38 -27.44 14.48
N GLY A 243 -52.19 -28.73 14.38
CA GLY A 243 -53.13 -29.66 13.71
C GLY A 243 -52.57 -30.45 12.51
N ALA A 244 -51.35 -30.21 12.06
CA ALA A 244 -50.76 -30.97 10.95
C ALA A 244 -50.14 -32.28 11.50
N GLY A 245 -50.94 -33.36 11.46
CA GLY A 245 -50.51 -34.78 11.40
C GLY A 245 -49.93 -35.34 12.68
N VAL A 246 -50.70 -36.22 13.32
CA VAL A 246 -50.23 -37.17 14.32
C VAL A 246 -49.13 -38.06 13.71
N PRO A 247 -47.96 -38.28 14.34
CA PRO A 247 -46.91 -39.13 13.80
C PRO A 247 -47.43 -40.57 13.73
N VAL A 248 -47.38 -41.17 12.54
CA VAL A 248 -47.58 -42.61 12.38
C VAL A 248 -46.44 -43.35 13.07
N GLN A 249 -46.79 -44.23 14.03
CA GLN A 249 -45.90 -45.04 14.81
C GLN A 249 -45.11 -45.97 13.86
N GLY A 250 -43.76 -45.79 13.78
CA GLY A 250 -42.88 -46.68 13.00
C GLY A 250 -41.93 -45.99 12.00
N GLN A 251 -41.99 -44.68 11.79
CA GLN A 251 -40.97 -43.99 11.01
C GLN A 251 -39.93 -43.33 11.89
N THR A 252 -38.74 -43.92 11.94
CA THR A 252 -37.55 -43.27 12.49
C THR A 252 -37.25 -42.03 11.68
N ARG A 253 -37.58 -40.83 12.25
CA ARG A 253 -37.13 -39.57 11.64
C ARG A 253 -35.62 -39.60 11.62
N PRO A 254 -34.97 -39.29 10.49
CA PRO A 254 -33.55 -39.07 10.52
C PRO A 254 -33.28 -37.89 11.46
N THR A 255 -32.61 -38.13 12.57
CA THR A 255 -32.19 -37.12 13.51
C THR A 255 -31.30 -36.13 12.78
N SER A 256 -31.76 -34.91 12.63
CA SER A 256 -31.08 -33.79 11.94
C SER A 256 -29.87 -33.23 12.73
N VAL A 257 -29.18 -34.11 13.44
CA VAL A 257 -28.01 -33.75 14.28
C VAL A 257 -26.83 -33.22 13.43
N ALA A 258 -26.70 -33.72 12.17
CA ALA A 258 -25.64 -33.28 11.28
C ALA A 258 -25.86 -31.87 10.72
N THR A 259 -27.11 -31.43 10.52
CA THR A 259 -27.45 -30.09 9.96
C THR A 259 -27.14 -28.98 10.98
N VAL A 260 -27.39 -29.20 12.26
CA VAL A 260 -27.14 -28.19 13.33
C VAL A 260 -25.65 -27.91 13.51
N ASN A 261 -24.79 -28.94 13.39
CA ASN A 261 -23.34 -28.74 13.49
C ASN A 261 -22.71 -28.08 12.27
N LEU A 262 -23.23 -28.35 11.06
CA LEU A 262 -22.81 -27.65 9.82
C LEU A 262 -23.18 -26.18 9.85
N ASP A 263 -24.38 -25.85 10.30
CA ASP A 263 -24.86 -24.47 10.39
C ASP A 263 -24.02 -23.65 11.39
N ARG A 264 -23.69 -24.19 12.55
CA ARG A 264 -22.82 -23.53 13.53
C ARG A 264 -21.39 -23.33 13.05
N ALA A 265 -20.81 -24.33 12.39
CA ALA A 265 -19.47 -24.23 11.82
C ALA A 265 -19.42 -23.17 10.68
N MET A 266 -20.47 -23.13 9.86
CA MET A 266 -20.62 -22.15 8.79
C MET A 266 -20.78 -20.73 9.36
N VAL A 267 -21.64 -20.53 10.36
CA VAL A 267 -21.83 -19.24 11.06
C VAL A 267 -20.50 -18.78 11.66
N ARG A 268 -19.75 -19.68 12.29
CA ARG A 268 -18.42 -19.35 12.84
C ARG A 268 -17.47 -18.85 11.77
N LYS A 269 -17.34 -19.56 10.63
CA LYS A 269 -16.49 -19.14 9.50
C LYS A 269 -16.90 -17.78 8.92
N ILE A 270 -18.21 -17.54 8.79
CA ILE A 270 -18.73 -16.25 8.32
C ILE A 270 -18.34 -15.13 9.29
N ASN A 271 -18.49 -15.36 10.60
CA ASN A 271 -18.10 -14.37 11.60
C ASN A 271 -16.59 -14.13 11.63
N GLU A 272 -15.77 -15.21 11.60
CA GLU A 272 -14.30 -15.13 11.52
C GLU A 272 -13.85 -14.31 10.31
N ARG A 273 -14.47 -14.54 9.13
CA ARG A 273 -14.19 -13.72 7.92
C ARG A 273 -14.57 -12.26 8.13
N GLY A 274 -15.73 -11.97 8.73
CA GLY A 274 -16.15 -10.60 9.02
C GLY A 274 -15.17 -9.87 9.96
N PHE A 275 -14.69 -10.53 11.01
CA PHE A 275 -13.68 -9.97 11.92
C PHE A 275 -12.35 -9.75 11.22
N ALA A 276 -11.89 -10.70 10.40
CA ALA A 276 -10.65 -10.55 9.64
C ALA A 276 -10.70 -9.37 8.66
N LEU A 277 -11.82 -9.16 7.97
CA LEU A 277 -12.01 -8.01 7.07
C LEU A 277 -12.00 -6.68 7.84
N ALA A 278 -12.67 -6.60 8.98
CA ALA A 278 -12.68 -5.39 9.81
C ALA A 278 -11.29 -5.08 10.39
N ALA A 279 -10.55 -6.09 10.82
CA ALA A 279 -9.16 -5.94 11.28
C ALA A 279 -8.24 -5.49 10.14
N SER A 280 -8.42 -6.05 8.95
CA SER A 280 -7.67 -5.65 7.76
C SER A 280 -7.93 -4.20 7.39
N GLU A 281 -9.20 -3.80 7.32
CA GLU A 281 -9.58 -2.41 7.01
C GLU A 281 -8.95 -1.41 7.99
N LYS A 282 -8.99 -1.72 9.29
CA LYS A 282 -8.33 -0.90 10.32
C LYS A 282 -6.82 -0.80 10.11
N ALA A 283 -6.17 -1.90 9.76
CA ALA A 283 -4.72 -1.93 9.51
C ALA A 283 -4.36 -1.13 8.24
N LEU A 284 -5.14 -1.28 7.16
CA LEU A 284 -4.99 -0.53 5.92
C LEU A 284 -5.21 0.98 6.15
N ASN A 285 -6.23 1.36 6.92
CA ASN A 285 -6.47 2.76 7.28
C ASN A 285 -5.28 3.36 8.05
N SER A 286 -4.79 2.64 9.05
CA SER A 286 -3.60 3.08 9.80
C SER A 286 -2.36 3.23 8.91
N LEU A 287 -2.16 2.33 7.95
CA LEU A 287 -1.05 2.41 7.00
C LEU A 287 -1.17 3.67 6.12
N THR A 288 -2.31 3.89 5.49
CA THR A 288 -2.53 5.03 4.60
C THR A 288 -2.39 6.37 5.34
N GLU A 289 -3.03 6.52 6.50
CA GLU A 289 -2.94 7.73 7.31
C GLU A 289 -1.50 8.07 7.73
N ASN A 290 -0.72 7.06 8.12
CA ASN A 290 0.64 7.28 8.60
C ASN A 290 1.67 7.47 7.47
N THR A 291 1.36 7.09 6.24
CA THR A 291 2.23 7.25 5.06
C THR A 291 1.81 8.39 4.14
N ASN A 292 0.80 9.18 4.52
CA ASN A 292 0.19 10.22 3.68
C ASN A 292 -0.40 9.65 2.39
N GLY A 293 -1.12 8.55 2.48
CA GLY A 293 -1.89 7.99 1.39
C GLY A 293 -3.38 8.09 1.65
N GLU A 294 -4.17 7.44 0.82
CA GLU A 294 -5.63 7.42 0.92
C GLU A 294 -6.17 6.00 0.95
N LEU A 295 -7.18 5.76 1.80
CA LEU A 295 -7.96 4.53 1.81
C LEU A 295 -9.30 4.78 1.13
N ILE A 296 -9.52 4.13 -0.01
CA ILE A 296 -10.78 4.16 -0.76
C ILE A 296 -11.54 2.87 -0.44
N LEU A 297 -12.78 3.02 0.04
CA LEU A 297 -13.69 1.94 0.43
C LEU A 297 -14.94 1.95 -0.47
N PRO A 298 -14.85 1.46 -1.71
CA PRO A 298 -15.97 1.47 -2.64
C PRO A 298 -17.11 0.55 -2.18
N GLU A 299 -18.33 0.95 -2.48
CA GLU A 299 -19.54 0.14 -2.20
C GLU A 299 -19.90 -0.78 -3.36
N SER A 300 -19.41 -0.48 -4.55
CA SER A 300 -19.65 -1.22 -5.77
C SER A 300 -18.41 -1.32 -6.66
N ARG A 301 -18.47 -2.21 -7.66
CA ARG A 301 -17.42 -2.33 -8.68
C ARG A 301 -17.27 -1.04 -9.49
N GLN A 302 -18.37 -0.39 -9.79
CA GLN A 302 -18.35 0.87 -10.55
C GLN A 302 -17.71 1.98 -9.72
N ASP A 303 -18.08 2.12 -8.46
CA ASP A 303 -17.44 3.03 -7.51
C ASP A 303 -15.93 2.86 -7.45
N MET A 304 -15.49 1.60 -7.48
CA MET A 304 -14.07 1.27 -7.43
C MET A 304 -13.32 1.81 -8.65
N ILE A 305 -13.92 1.68 -9.83
CA ILE A 305 -13.36 2.18 -11.09
C ILE A 305 -13.41 3.71 -11.12
N ASP A 306 -14.55 4.30 -10.76
CA ASP A 306 -14.78 5.75 -10.83
C ASP A 306 -13.88 6.52 -9.83
N SER A 307 -13.54 5.91 -8.70
CA SER A 307 -12.62 6.49 -7.72
C SER A 307 -11.18 6.69 -8.23
N MET A 308 -10.80 6.04 -9.32
CA MET A 308 -9.43 6.08 -9.85
C MET A 308 -9.04 7.44 -10.41
N GLU A 309 -9.99 8.20 -10.93
CA GLU A 309 -9.73 9.57 -11.37
C GLU A 309 -9.33 10.48 -10.20
N GLY A 310 -10.04 10.38 -9.08
CA GLY A 310 -9.71 11.13 -7.87
C GLY A 310 -8.34 10.75 -7.31
N LEU A 311 -8.05 9.44 -7.26
CA LEU A 311 -6.76 8.92 -6.78
C LEU A 311 -5.60 9.39 -7.67
N ALA A 312 -5.73 9.36 -8.99
CA ALA A 312 -4.69 9.84 -9.90
C ALA A 312 -4.41 11.34 -9.70
N LYS A 313 -5.47 12.17 -9.59
CA LYS A 313 -5.32 13.60 -9.29
C LYS A 313 -4.65 13.83 -7.94
N LEU A 314 -4.97 13.05 -6.94
CA LEU A 314 -4.31 13.12 -5.64
C LEU A 314 -2.81 12.81 -5.78
N ILE A 315 -2.44 11.71 -6.44
CA ILE A 315 -1.05 11.32 -6.65
C ILE A 315 -0.28 12.45 -7.37
N ASP A 316 -0.86 13.08 -8.38
CA ASP A 316 -0.25 14.20 -9.09
C ASP A 316 -0.12 15.47 -8.23
N SER A 317 -0.86 15.59 -7.12
CA SER A 317 -0.83 16.77 -6.25
C SER A 317 0.35 16.83 -5.28
N TYR A 318 1.18 15.80 -5.23
CA TYR A 318 2.24 15.69 -4.22
C TYR A 318 3.48 16.52 -4.56
N PHE A 319 4.10 17.01 -3.50
CA PHE A 319 5.41 17.66 -3.50
C PHE A 319 6.40 16.82 -2.72
N VAL A 320 7.62 16.79 -3.17
CA VAL A 320 8.75 16.25 -2.43
C VAL A 320 9.31 17.36 -1.56
N VAL A 321 9.21 17.21 -0.26
CA VAL A 321 9.69 18.16 0.74
C VAL A 321 10.84 17.54 1.51
N THR A 322 11.93 18.31 1.68
CA THR A 322 13.06 17.89 2.53
C THR A 322 13.23 18.83 3.70
N TYR A 323 13.71 18.32 4.81
CA TYR A 323 14.11 19.11 5.97
C TYR A 323 15.25 18.44 6.73
N VAL A 324 16.04 19.23 7.45
CA VAL A 324 17.12 18.74 8.33
C VAL A 324 16.56 18.54 9.73
N PRO A 325 16.60 17.32 10.27
CA PRO A 325 16.15 17.08 11.64
C PRO A 325 17.10 17.74 12.64
N LYS A 326 16.57 18.43 13.66
CA LYS A 326 17.38 19.02 14.72
C LYS A 326 18.10 17.97 15.56
N ARG A 327 17.47 16.81 15.74
CA ARG A 327 18.09 15.64 16.32
C ARG A 327 18.42 14.67 15.20
N GLN A 328 19.70 14.41 14.98
CA GLN A 328 20.19 13.54 13.92
C GLN A 328 19.57 12.13 14.01
N LEU A 329 19.42 11.46 12.86
CA LEU A 329 18.90 10.08 12.85
C LEU A 329 19.89 9.11 13.48
N GLU A 330 21.20 9.42 13.43
CA GLU A 330 22.26 8.63 14.05
C GLU A 330 22.13 8.58 15.58
N ASP A 331 21.61 9.66 16.20
CA ASP A 331 21.39 9.76 17.65
C ASP A 331 20.09 9.06 18.10
N ALA A 332 19.24 8.67 17.17
CA ALA A 332 18.00 7.98 17.48
C ALA A 332 18.26 6.51 17.81
N LYS A 333 17.34 5.89 18.55
CA LYS A 333 17.35 4.43 18.77
C LYS A 333 16.81 3.71 17.53
N GLU A 334 17.33 2.50 17.28
CA GLU A 334 16.74 1.62 16.26
C GLU A 334 15.25 1.39 16.54
N GLY A 335 14.40 1.65 15.54
CA GLY A 335 12.95 1.53 15.68
C GLY A 335 12.27 2.68 16.42
N GLU A 336 12.98 3.80 16.69
CA GLU A 336 12.39 4.99 17.29
C GLU A 336 11.32 5.56 16.37
N GLU A 337 10.11 5.79 16.90
CA GLU A 337 9.02 6.43 16.18
C GLU A 337 9.10 7.95 16.35
N ARG A 338 9.03 8.69 15.24
CA ARG A 338 8.93 10.15 15.21
C ARG A 338 7.59 10.55 14.62
N ASN A 339 6.87 11.41 15.31
CA ASN A 339 5.63 11.99 14.80
C ASN A 339 5.99 13.21 13.96
N ILE A 340 5.46 13.26 12.73
CA ILE A 340 5.67 14.36 11.80
C ILE A 340 4.30 15.01 11.53
N GLU A 341 4.25 16.31 11.64
CA GLU A 341 3.09 17.11 11.26
C GLU A 341 3.54 18.20 10.27
N VAL A 342 2.80 18.33 9.19
CA VAL A 342 3.02 19.38 8.18
C VAL A 342 1.82 20.28 8.14
N THR A 343 2.04 21.56 8.41
CA THR A 343 0.99 22.57 8.41
C THR A 343 1.37 23.75 7.53
N SER A 344 0.39 24.56 7.16
CA SER A 344 0.60 25.77 6.37
C SER A 344 0.56 27.04 7.21
N ARG A 345 1.41 28.01 6.90
CA ARG A 345 1.28 29.38 7.39
C ARG A 345 0.15 30.18 6.71
N ILE A 346 -0.30 29.67 5.55
CA ILE A 346 -1.38 30.28 4.77
C ILE A 346 -2.70 29.60 5.16
N SER A 347 -3.64 30.35 5.71
CA SER A 347 -4.91 29.81 6.20
C SER A 347 -5.80 29.17 5.13
N ALA A 348 -5.64 29.59 3.86
CA ALA A 348 -6.35 29.03 2.71
C ALA A 348 -5.74 27.73 2.16
N LEU A 349 -4.57 27.31 2.66
CA LEU A 349 -3.82 26.15 2.19
C LEU A 349 -3.85 25.04 3.23
N ARG A 350 -4.30 23.86 2.81
CA ARG A 350 -4.23 22.62 3.60
C ARG A 350 -3.10 21.76 3.11
N LEU A 351 -2.21 21.37 4.01
CA LEU A 351 -1.09 20.49 3.73
C LEU A 351 -1.29 19.20 4.50
N GLN A 352 -0.99 18.08 3.84
CA GLN A 352 -0.95 16.77 4.49
C GLN A 352 0.38 16.11 4.13
N GLY A 353 1.03 15.56 5.14
CA GLY A 353 2.30 14.88 4.99
C GLY A 353 2.30 13.56 5.77
N LYS A 354 3.37 12.81 5.61
CA LYS A 354 3.62 11.59 6.39
C LYS A 354 3.53 11.90 7.89
N ARG A 355 2.73 11.11 8.62
CA ARG A 355 2.51 11.35 10.05
C ARG A 355 3.49 10.64 10.96
N LYS A 356 4.07 9.52 10.51
CA LYS A 356 5.02 8.74 11.30
C LYS A 356 6.23 8.33 10.50
N LEU A 357 7.40 8.50 11.09
CA LEU A 357 8.65 7.98 10.59
C LEU A 357 9.23 7.02 11.64
N ILE A 358 9.61 5.83 11.23
CA ILE A 358 10.37 4.89 12.05
C ILE A 358 11.83 4.98 11.62
N VAL A 359 12.70 5.34 12.56
CA VAL A 359 14.13 5.46 12.31
C VAL A 359 14.75 4.07 12.23
N ARG A 360 15.49 3.82 11.15
CA ARG A 360 16.30 2.62 10.98
C ARG A 360 17.76 3.00 10.86
N LYS A 361 18.60 2.35 11.64
CA LYS A 361 20.06 2.50 11.49
C LYS A 361 20.52 1.54 10.38
N ASP A 362 21.18 2.09 9.36
CA ASP A 362 21.83 1.24 8.37
C ASP A 362 22.92 0.43 9.05
N ARG A 363 22.78 -0.86 9.07
CA ARG A 363 23.88 -1.78 9.41
C ARG A 363 24.81 -1.92 8.21
N THR A 364 25.36 -0.80 7.75
CA THR A 364 26.48 -0.84 6.79
C THR A 364 27.76 -0.93 7.59
N ARG A 365 28.23 -2.14 7.70
CA ARG A 365 29.65 -2.48 7.82
C ARG A 365 29.98 -3.56 6.80
#